data_52c07c754ca46f604e9e5b28a690e765
#
_entry.id   52c07c754ca46f604e9e5b28a690e765
#
_cell.length_a   1.000
_cell.length_b   1.000
_cell.length_c   1.000
_cell.angle_alpha   90.00
_cell.angle_beta   90.00
_cell.angle_gamma   90.00
#
_symmetry.space_group_name_H-M   'P 1'
#
loop_
_entity.id
_entity.type
_entity.pdbx_description
1 polymer ?
#
loop_
_entity_poly.entity_id
_entity_poly.type
_entity_poly.pdbx_seq_one_letter_code
_entity_poly.pdbx_strand_id
1 'polypeptide(L)'
;MFKRFLLLFVISFFVCSCTPTYPKENLMEDVKKLVLKETGRNCEIYKLGSTIFLDMEMDDLTSTKSEVVNNAIKALQNAVFAITRVSLSSDADIKIMVISAFDPNHQVLLRMFQNIDDVKSYFFQRISRGDYEQRQLIEFEGPDTAKDTILGKHHISQEEYVSRLIVSQINMSARTNPFLSAAISALALRYNSFDNGSIYISSKIENADSIKKLLGQIIEEKLNEYIKKYKISSIKSVKVLLDSGDLAFEVFAKI
;
A
#
# COMPACT_ATOMS: atom_id res chain seq x y z
N MET A 1 -48.94 28.02 -17.58
CA MET A 1 -47.97 28.45 -16.53
C MET A 1 -47.48 27.30 -15.66
N PHE A 2 -48.32 26.39 -15.20
CA PHE A 2 -47.94 25.29 -14.28
C PHE A 2 -46.81 24.36 -14.79
N LYS A 3 -46.80 23.99 -16.09
CA LYS A 3 -45.76 23.13 -16.67
C LYS A 3 -44.36 23.75 -16.66
N ARG A 4 -44.24 25.07 -16.78
CA ARG A 4 -42.93 25.76 -16.72
C ARG A 4 -42.41 25.88 -15.30
N PHE A 5 -43.30 25.99 -14.32
CA PHE A 5 -42.91 25.98 -12.89
C PHE A 5 -42.43 24.59 -12.42
N LEU A 6 -43.10 23.54 -12.91
CA LEU A 6 -42.70 22.16 -12.59
C LEU A 6 -41.33 21.83 -13.18
N LEU A 7 -41.05 22.30 -14.41
CA LEU A 7 -39.74 22.06 -15.05
C LEU A 7 -38.60 22.79 -14.31
N LEU A 8 -38.84 24.03 -13.86
CA LEU A 8 -37.86 24.78 -13.06
C LEU A 8 -37.64 24.14 -11.69
N PHE A 9 -38.64 23.56 -11.07
CA PHE A 9 -38.53 22.85 -9.79
C PHE A 9 -37.73 21.54 -9.92
N VAL A 10 -37.95 20.79 -11.00
CA VAL A 10 -37.19 19.57 -11.29
C VAL A 10 -35.72 19.89 -11.59
N ILE A 11 -35.44 20.94 -12.39
CA ILE A 11 -34.08 21.39 -12.69
C ILE A 11 -33.36 21.86 -11.40
N SER A 12 -34.06 22.56 -10.52
CA SER A 12 -33.53 23.01 -9.23
C SER A 12 -33.14 21.84 -8.32
N PHE A 13 -33.86 20.72 -8.35
CA PHE A 13 -33.50 19.49 -7.60
C PHE A 13 -32.25 18.80 -8.16
N PHE A 14 -32.01 18.86 -9.46
CA PHE A 14 -30.83 18.28 -10.08
C PHE A 14 -29.55 19.10 -9.87
N VAL A 15 -29.64 20.39 -9.64
CA VAL A 15 -28.49 21.28 -9.42
C VAL A 15 -27.99 21.24 -7.96
N CYS A 16 -28.83 20.82 -7.01
CA CYS A 16 -28.48 20.78 -5.58
C CYS A 16 -27.78 19.49 -5.11
N SER A 17 -27.48 18.53 -6.00
CA SER A 17 -27.21 17.16 -5.54
C SER A 17 -25.77 16.64 -5.61
N CYS A 18 -24.76 17.50 -5.77
CA CYS A 18 -23.37 17.01 -5.84
C CYS A 18 -22.34 17.86 -5.09
N THR A 19 -22.68 18.33 -3.89
CA THR A 19 -21.61 18.78 -3.00
C THR A 19 -20.98 17.56 -2.33
N PRO A 20 -19.66 17.41 -2.35
CA PRO A 20 -19.00 16.32 -1.66
C PRO A 20 -19.31 16.40 -0.15
N THR A 21 -19.53 15.24 0.48
CA THR A 21 -19.80 15.18 1.93
C THR A 21 -18.61 15.68 2.73
N TYR A 22 -17.41 15.48 2.19
CA TYR A 22 -16.14 15.94 2.75
C TYR A 22 -15.40 16.78 1.71
N PRO A 23 -15.47 18.12 1.76
CA PRO A 23 -14.73 19.00 0.86
C PRO A 23 -13.21 18.77 0.99
N LYS A 24 -12.50 18.86 -0.13
CA LYS A 24 -11.03 18.63 -0.16
C LYS A 24 -10.25 19.58 0.73
N GLU A 25 -10.79 20.80 0.97
CA GLU A 25 -10.19 21.80 1.84
C GLU A 25 -10.11 21.32 3.31
N ASN A 26 -11.07 20.50 3.74
CA ASN A 26 -11.19 20.00 5.11
C ASN A 26 -10.75 18.54 5.24
N LEU A 27 -10.28 17.92 4.16
CA LEU A 27 -9.99 16.48 4.07
C LEU A 27 -9.18 15.98 5.27
N MET A 28 -8.06 16.62 5.57
CA MET A 28 -7.14 16.17 6.64
C MET A 28 -7.78 16.30 8.03
N GLU A 29 -8.53 17.37 8.26
CA GLU A 29 -9.22 17.60 9.53
C GLU A 29 -10.37 16.60 9.72
N ASP A 30 -11.15 16.35 8.65
CA ASP A 30 -12.26 15.40 8.68
C ASP A 30 -11.77 13.96 8.90
N VAL A 31 -10.67 13.56 8.24
CA VAL A 31 -10.03 12.26 8.50
C VAL A 31 -9.56 12.18 9.94
N LYS A 32 -8.85 13.21 10.44
CA LYS A 32 -8.33 13.24 11.82
C LYS A 32 -9.45 13.09 12.86
N LYS A 33 -10.53 13.85 12.69
CA LYS A 33 -11.72 13.77 13.58
C LYS A 33 -12.36 12.39 13.54
N LEU A 34 -12.47 11.80 12.35
CA LEU A 34 -13.10 10.49 12.20
C LEU A 34 -12.23 9.37 12.77
N VAL A 35 -10.92 9.41 12.52
CA VAL A 35 -9.96 8.45 13.09
C VAL A 35 -9.99 8.53 14.62
N LEU A 36 -9.90 9.72 15.21
CA LEU A 36 -9.98 9.89 16.65
C LEU A 36 -11.29 9.32 17.21
N LYS A 37 -12.41 9.58 16.56
CA LYS A 37 -13.73 9.07 16.97
C LYS A 37 -13.82 7.54 16.93
N GLU A 38 -13.26 6.91 15.90
CA GLU A 38 -13.41 5.47 15.66
C GLU A 38 -12.33 4.62 16.33
N THR A 39 -11.15 5.20 16.60
CA THR A 39 -10.02 4.49 17.22
C THR A 39 -9.73 4.91 18.65
N GLY A 40 -10.21 6.10 19.07
CA GLY A 40 -9.84 6.73 20.33
C GLY A 40 -8.40 7.24 20.38
N ARG A 41 -7.67 7.25 19.23
CA ARG A 41 -6.25 7.57 19.15
C ARG A 41 -6.01 8.85 18.37
N ASN A 42 -5.05 9.65 18.85
CA ASN A 42 -4.55 10.79 18.10
C ASN A 42 -3.70 10.31 16.91
N CYS A 43 -3.75 11.08 15.83
CA CYS A 43 -2.96 10.83 14.64
C CYS A 43 -2.54 12.14 13.99
N GLU A 44 -1.48 12.08 13.20
CA GLU A 44 -1.09 13.13 12.27
C GLU A 44 -1.50 12.73 10.86
N ILE A 45 -2.02 13.69 10.10
CA ILE A 45 -2.49 13.45 8.74
C ILE A 45 -1.93 14.51 7.83
N TYR A 46 -1.43 14.09 6.69
CA TYR A 46 -0.93 14.97 5.65
C TYR A 46 -1.10 14.34 4.27
N LYS A 47 -1.06 15.16 3.24
CA LYS A 47 -1.22 14.75 1.84
C LYS A 47 -0.04 15.22 1.03
N LEU A 48 0.55 14.31 0.25
CA LEU A 48 1.59 14.61 -0.74
C LEU A 48 1.16 14.08 -2.11
N GLY A 49 0.91 14.97 -3.05
CA GLY A 49 0.33 14.58 -4.35
C GLY A 49 -1.01 13.89 -4.17
N SER A 50 -1.17 12.68 -4.70
CA SER A 50 -2.36 11.83 -4.55
C SER A 50 -2.22 10.78 -3.43
N THR A 51 -1.22 10.91 -2.56
CA THR A 51 -1.01 10.03 -1.40
C THR A 51 -1.45 10.74 -0.12
N ILE A 52 -2.31 10.08 0.66
CA ILE A 52 -2.65 10.49 2.02
C ILE A 52 -1.90 9.62 3.02
N PHE A 53 -1.31 10.26 4.01
CA PHE A 53 -0.56 9.62 5.09
C PHE A 53 -1.28 9.83 6.40
N LEU A 54 -1.33 8.79 7.21
CA LEU A 54 -1.79 8.81 8.59
C LEU A 54 -0.71 8.18 9.46
N ASP A 55 -0.17 8.95 10.39
CA ASP A 55 0.79 8.48 11.37
C ASP A 55 0.13 8.46 12.75
N MET A 56 0.24 7.34 13.44
CA MET A 56 -0.24 7.19 14.82
C MET A 56 0.79 6.50 15.68
N GLU A 57 0.86 6.93 16.93
CA GLU A 57 1.64 6.30 17.97
C GLU A 57 0.78 5.28 18.70
N MET A 58 1.32 4.08 18.91
CA MET A 58 0.60 2.95 19.48
C MET A 58 1.49 2.17 20.44
N ASP A 59 1.46 2.50 21.72
CA ASP A 59 2.23 1.84 22.79
C ASP A 59 1.94 0.33 22.93
N ASP A 60 0.83 -0.12 22.37
CA ASP A 60 0.33 -1.48 22.40
C ASP A 60 0.32 -2.15 21.01
N LEU A 61 1.14 -1.66 20.07
CA LEU A 61 1.21 -2.24 18.72
C LEU A 61 1.73 -3.67 18.74
N THR A 62 2.76 -3.92 19.56
CA THR A 62 3.38 -5.25 19.66
C THR A 62 3.32 -5.79 21.08
N SER A 63 3.25 -7.11 21.21
CA SER A 63 3.42 -7.82 22.47
C SER A 63 4.90 -8.07 22.78
N THR A 64 5.21 -8.50 24.01
CA THR A 64 6.55 -8.94 24.41
C THR A 64 7.11 -10.08 23.56
N LYS A 65 6.26 -10.74 22.74
CA LYS A 65 6.63 -11.80 21.77
C LYS A 65 6.81 -11.26 20.35
N SER A 66 6.84 -9.94 20.14
CA SER A 66 6.90 -9.28 18.83
C SER A 66 5.71 -9.61 17.90
N GLU A 67 4.59 -10.02 18.48
CA GLU A 67 3.35 -10.25 17.75
C GLU A 67 2.47 -8.99 17.81
N VAL A 68 1.86 -8.62 16.68
CA VAL A 68 0.93 -7.49 16.64
C VAL A 68 -0.32 -7.82 17.45
N VAL A 69 -0.68 -6.94 18.36
CA VAL A 69 -1.80 -7.15 19.28
C VAL A 69 -3.14 -6.98 18.57
N ASN A 70 -4.12 -7.82 18.86
CA ASN A 70 -5.45 -7.78 18.21
C ASN A 70 -6.14 -6.41 18.31
N ASN A 71 -5.99 -5.70 19.43
CA ASN A 71 -6.55 -4.35 19.60
C ASN A 71 -5.89 -3.34 18.66
N ALA A 72 -4.58 -3.46 18.42
CA ALA A 72 -3.86 -2.64 17.46
C ALA A 72 -4.33 -2.93 16.04
N ILE A 73 -4.49 -4.20 15.66
CA ILE A 73 -5.04 -4.58 14.35
C ILE A 73 -6.42 -3.96 14.15
N LYS A 74 -7.29 -4.03 15.15
CA LYS A 74 -8.64 -3.44 15.08
C LYS A 74 -8.60 -1.92 14.92
N ALA A 75 -7.73 -1.24 15.65
CA ALA A 75 -7.55 0.21 15.53
C ALA A 75 -7.06 0.60 14.13
N LEU A 76 -6.09 -0.15 13.57
CA LEU A 76 -5.60 0.05 12.21
C LEU A 76 -6.69 -0.16 11.16
N GLN A 77 -7.50 -1.22 11.29
CA GLN A 77 -8.65 -1.45 10.39
C GLN A 77 -9.66 -0.31 10.46
N ASN A 78 -9.98 0.18 11.65
CA ASN A 78 -10.88 1.33 11.82
C ASN A 78 -10.29 2.60 11.18
N ALA A 79 -8.98 2.83 11.30
CA ALA A 79 -8.31 3.94 10.63
C ALA A 79 -8.37 3.82 9.10
N VAL A 80 -8.16 2.62 8.53
CA VAL A 80 -8.36 2.34 7.09
C VAL A 80 -9.77 2.71 6.66
N PHE A 81 -10.78 2.28 7.41
CA PHE A 81 -12.19 2.59 7.09
C PHE A 81 -12.50 4.09 7.18
N ALA A 82 -11.95 4.78 8.18
CA ALA A 82 -12.14 6.21 8.34
C ALA A 82 -11.54 6.99 7.15
N ILE A 83 -10.29 6.71 6.78
CA ILE A 83 -9.64 7.34 5.62
C ILE A 83 -10.42 7.04 4.34
N THR A 84 -10.77 5.77 4.13
CA THR A 84 -11.49 5.34 2.93
C THR A 84 -12.82 6.07 2.80
N ARG A 85 -13.60 6.14 3.89
CA ARG A 85 -14.92 6.81 3.88
C ARG A 85 -14.81 8.27 3.49
N VAL A 86 -13.85 8.99 4.06
CA VAL A 86 -13.62 10.40 3.74
C VAL A 86 -13.10 10.54 2.31
N SER A 87 -12.11 9.73 1.91
CA SER A 87 -11.51 9.80 0.56
C SER A 87 -12.51 9.48 -0.56
N LEU A 88 -13.42 8.52 -0.35
CA LEU A 88 -14.45 8.17 -1.34
C LEU A 88 -15.59 9.17 -1.42
N SER A 89 -15.78 10.00 -0.39
CA SER A 89 -16.85 11.00 -0.30
C SER A 89 -16.31 12.42 -0.45
N SER A 90 -15.05 12.58 -0.82
CA SER A 90 -14.37 13.85 -1.07
C SER A 90 -14.16 14.05 -2.59
N ASP A 91 -14.00 15.31 -2.99
CA ASP A 91 -13.52 15.71 -4.31
C ASP A 91 -11.99 15.79 -4.40
N ALA A 92 -11.29 15.35 -3.37
CA ALA A 92 -9.83 15.28 -3.36
C ALA A 92 -9.32 14.09 -4.22
N ASP A 93 -8.29 14.35 -5.03
CA ASP A 93 -7.58 13.27 -5.75
C ASP A 93 -6.70 12.48 -4.77
N ILE A 94 -7.23 11.36 -4.29
CA ILE A 94 -6.53 10.40 -3.43
C ILE A 94 -6.50 9.05 -4.14
N LYS A 95 -5.29 8.53 -4.37
CA LYS A 95 -5.07 7.22 -5.00
C LYS A 95 -4.47 6.21 -4.04
N ILE A 96 -3.53 6.64 -3.23
CA ILE A 96 -2.81 5.78 -2.28
C ILE A 96 -3.04 6.29 -0.87
N MET A 97 -3.30 5.40 0.08
CA MET A 97 -3.22 5.68 1.50
C MET A 97 -2.05 4.92 2.13
N VAL A 98 -1.35 5.58 3.04
CA VAL A 98 -0.29 4.99 3.86
C VAL A 98 -0.64 5.22 5.32
N ILE A 99 -0.76 4.15 6.09
CA ILE A 99 -0.99 4.21 7.53
C ILE A 99 0.25 3.69 8.21
N SER A 100 0.86 4.54 9.02
CA SER A 100 2.04 4.21 9.83
C SER A 100 1.63 4.13 11.29
N ALA A 101 1.89 3.00 11.93
CA ALA A 101 1.74 2.80 13.36
C ALA A 101 3.13 2.59 13.97
N PHE A 102 3.52 3.47 14.87
CA PHE A 102 4.81 3.41 15.56
C PHE A 102 4.63 3.03 17.02
N ASP A 103 5.37 2.01 17.46
CA ASP A 103 5.46 1.58 18.85
C ASP A 103 6.75 2.16 19.46
N PRO A 104 6.67 3.20 20.30
CA PRO A 104 7.84 3.82 20.89
C PRO A 104 8.54 2.92 21.92
N ASN A 105 7.80 2.00 22.56
CA ASN A 105 8.35 1.11 23.58
C ASN A 105 9.23 0.02 22.98
N HIS A 106 8.83 -0.52 21.82
CA HIS A 106 9.56 -1.59 21.13
C HIS A 106 10.34 -1.07 19.91
N GLN A 107 10.22 0.23 19.60
CA GLN A 107 10.82 0.87 18.41
C GLN A 107 10.51 0.12 17.12
N VAL A 108 9.25 -0.22 16.95
CA VAL A 108 8.74 -0.95 15.78
C VAL A 108 7.81 -0.04 15.00
N LEU A 109 7.93 -0.09 13.68
CA LEU A 109 7.06 0.60 12.75
C LEU A 109 6.33 -0.41 11.87
N LEU A 110 5.00 -0.35 11.86
CA LEU A 110 4.16 -1.05 10.90
C LEU A 110 3.59 -0.04 9.92
N ARG A 111 3.77 -0.28 8.63
CA ARG A 111 3.19 0.52 7.55
C ARG A 111 2.26 -0.33 6.70
N MET A 112 1.07 0.22 6.46
CA MET A 112 0.09 -0.36 5.55
C MET A 112 -0.10 0.57 4.38
N PHE A 113 0.11 0.07 3.16
CA PHE A 113 -0.15 0.79 1.93
C PHE A 113 -1.37 0.18 1.24
N GLN A 114 -2.27 1.02 0.79
CA GLN A 114 -3.46 0.56 0.08
C GLN A 114 -3.81 1.50 -1.06
N ASN A 115 -4.21 0.92 -2.17
CA ASN A 115 -4.80 1.68 -3.27
C ASN A 115 -6.29 1.89 -2.99
N ILE A 116 -6.77 3.13 -3.08
CA ILE A 116 -8.17 3.50 -2.81
C ILE A 116 -9.14 2.78 -3.77
N ASP A 117 -8.76 2.57 -5.03
CA ASP A 117 -9.62 1.87 -5.99
C ASP A 117 -9.76 0.37 -5.67
N ASP A 118 -8.74 -0.25 -5.07
CA ASP A 118 -8.82 -1.62 -4.58
C ASP A 118 -9.78 -1.71 -3.39
N VAL A 119 -9.66 -0.80 -2.44
CA VAL A 119 -10.58 -0.70 -1.29
C VAL A 119 -12.00 -0.48 -1.76
N LYS A 120 -12.22 0.45 -2.70
CA LYS A 120 -13.51 0.69 -3.35
C LYS A 120 -14.05 -0.55 -4.03
N SER A 121 -13.19 -1.26 -4.78
CA SER A 121 -13.58 -2.48 -5.49
C SER A 121 -14.00 -3.58 -4.52
N TYR A 122 -13.35 -3.70 -3.37
CA TYR A 122 -13.72 -4.62 -2.32
C TYR A 122 -15.07 -4.26 -1.68
N PHE A 123 -15.28 -2.98 -1.31
CA PHE A 123 -16.56 -2.55 -0.73
C PHE A 123 -17.75 -2.75 -1.67
N PHE A 124 -17.55 -2.57 -2.98
CA PHE A 124 -18.58 -2.82 -3.99
C PHE A 124 -18.61 -4.29 -4.46
N GLN A 125 -17.94 -5.20 -3.75
CA GLN A 125 -17.91 -6.64 -4.04
C GLN A 125 -17.47 -6.99 -5.47
N ARG A 126 -16.64 -6.13 -6.08
CA ARG A 126 -16.05 -6.34 -7.41
C ARG A 126 -14.84 -7.26 -7.39
N ILE A 127 -14.20 -7.39 -6.23
CA ILE A 127 -13.11 -8.31 -5.96
C ILE A 127 -13.41 -9.10 -4.69
N SER A 128 -12.89 -10.31 -4.61
CA SER A 128 -13.04 -11.16 -3.43
C SER A 128 -12.18 -10.63 -2.25
N ARG A 129 -12.48 -11.12 -1.03
CA ARG A 129 -11.66 -10.82 0.13
C ARG A 129 -10.20 -11.27 -0.07
N GLY A 130 -9.98 -12.47 -0.60
CA GLY A 130 -8.66 -12.99 -0.86
C GLY A 130 -7.88 -12.15 -1.89
N ASP A 131 -8.56 -11.68 -2.97
CA ASP A 131 -7.97 -10.75 -3.92
C ASP A 131 -7.59 -9.42 -3.26
N TYR A 132 -8.44 -8.90 -2.38
CA TYR A 132 -8.18 -7.65 -1.67
C TYR A 132 -6.97 -7.79 -0.72
N GLU A 133 -6.91 -8.88 0.04
CA GLU A 133 -5.79 -9.16 0.95
C GLU A 133 -4.45 -9.26 0.20
N GLN A 134 -4.43 -9.85 -1.00
CA GLN A 134 -3.25 -9.91 -1.85
C GLN A 134 -2.81 -8.55 -2.44
N ARG A 135 -3.68 -7.55 -2.39
CA ARG A 135 -3.40 -6.18 -2.87
C ARG A 135 -2.99 -5.24 -1.75
N GLN A 136 -2.97 -5.70 -0.52
CA GLN A 136 -2.47 -4.93 0.61
C GLN A 136 -0.95 -5.12 0.72
N LEU A 137 -0.24 -4.02 0.88
CA LEU A 137 1.18 -4.06 1.21
C LEU A 137 1.33 -3.71 2.69
N ILE A 138 1.96 -4.60 3.44
CA ILE A 138 2.28 -4.40 4.85
C ILE A 138 3.79 -4.54 4.99
N GLU A 139 4.42 -3.48 5.48
CA GLU A 139 5.84 -3.43 5.80
C GLU A 139 6.00 -3.33 7.32
N PHE A 140 6.93 -4.11 7.85
CA PHE A 140 7.26 -4.11 9.27
C PHE A 140 8.75 -3.83 9.43
N GLU A 141 9.08 -2.80 10.19
CA GLU A 141 10.44 -2.36 10.41
C GLU A 141 10.79 -2.41 11.91
N GLY A 142 11.93 -2.99 12.20
CA GLY A 142 12.45 -3.10 13.55
C GLY A 142 13.23 -1.85 14.01
N PRO A 143 13.85 -1.92 15.20
CA PRO A 143 14.49 -0.78 15.88
C PRO A 143 15.54 -0.03 15.05
N ASP A 144 16.29 -0.76 14.21
CA ASP A 144 17.43 -0.20 13.47
C ASP A 144 16.99 0.66 12.28
N THR A 145 15.78 0.44 11.74
CA THR A 145 15.29 1.05 10.51
C THR A 145 14.08 1.95 10.70
N ALA A 146 13.30 1.74 11.76
CA ALA A 146 12.03 2.42 11.98
C ALA A 146 12.15 3.95 12.06
N LYS A 147 13.21 4.48 12.69
CA LYS A 147 13.42 5.93 12.86
C LYS A 147 13.70 6.65 11.55
N ASP A 148 14.53 6.06 10.69
CA ASP A 148 14.91 6.68 9.42
C ASP A 148 13.73 6.71 8.44
N THR A 149 12.87 5.71 8.52
CA THR A 149 11.70 5.57 7.64
C THR A 149 10.59 6.55 7.96
N ILE A 150 10.37 6.91 9.24
CA ILE A 150 9.39 7.93 9.64
C ILE A 150 9.71 9.29 9.01
N LEU A 151 10.98 9.58 8.76
CA LEU A 151 11.46 10.85 8.21
C LEU A 151 11.40 10.91 6.68
N GLY A 152 11.40 9.77 5.99
CA GLY A 152 11.47 9.66 4.52
C GLY A 152 10.11 9.73 3.82
N LYS A 153 9.29 10.76 4.09
CA LYS A 153 7.96 10.90 3.49
C LYS A 153 8.05 11.52 2.09
N HIS A 154 7.55 10.79 1.10
CA HIS A 154 7.47 11.26 -0.28
C HIS A 154 6.15 10.81 -0.93
N HIS A 155 5.77 11.47 -2.02
CA HIS A 155 4.64 11.02 -2.83
C HIS A 155 4.87 9.60 -3.36
N ILE A 156 3.94 8.68 -3.08
CA ILE A 156 3.97 7.32 -3.62
C ILE A 156 3.21 7.31 -4.93
N SER A 157 3.90 7.07 -6.04
CA SER A 157 3.25 6.88 -7.33
C SER A 157 2.55 5.51 -7.40
N GLN A 158 1.66 5.35 -8.38
CA GLN A 158 1.01 4.06 -8.60
C GLN A 158 2.04 2.99 -9.01
N GLU A 159 3.03 3.37 -9.80
CA GLU A 159 4.13 2.50 -10.21
C GLU A 159 4.97 2.05 -8.99
N GLU A 160 5.30 2.96 -8.10
CA GLU A 160 6.04 2.61 -6.88
C GLU A 160 5.22 1.66 -5.99
N TYR A 161 3.94 1.97 -5.76
CA TYR A 161 3.06 1.09 -4.99
C TYR A 161 3.01 -0.32 -5.57
N VAL A 162 2.77 -0.45 -6.89
CA VAL A 162 2.70 -1.75 -7.56
C VAL A 162 4.05 -2.46 -7.57
N SER A 163 5.15 -1.71 -7.72
CA SER A 163 6.50 -2.27 -7.63
C SER A 163 6.78 -2.89 -6.27
N ARG A 164 6.46 -2.19 -5.18
CA ARG A 164 6.57 -2.72 -3.80
C ARG A 164 5.68 -3.94 -3.58
N LEU A 165 4.46 -3.90 -4.12
CA LEU A 165 3.51 -5.01 -4.02
C LEU A 165 4.04 -6.25 -4.76
N ILE A 166 4.59 -6.08 -5.97
CA ILE A 166 5.25 -7.17 -6.73
C ILE A 166 6.36 -7.81 -5.88
N VAL A 167 7.23 -7.01 -5.29
CA VAL A 167 8.33 -7.50 -4.44
C VAL A 167 7.81 -8.27 -3.23
N SER A 168 6.77 -7.75 -2.57
CA SER A 168 6.10 -8.44 -1.46
C SER A 168 5.54 -9.80 -1.88
N GLN A 169 4.89 -9.88 -3.05
CA GLN A 169 4.31 -11.11 -3.57
C GLN A 169 5.37 -12.11 -4.04
N ILE A 170 6.48 -11.64 -4.59
CA ILE A 170 7.64 -12.48 -4.91
C ILE A 170 8.18 -13.11 -3.61
N ASN A 171 8.38 -12.31 -2.55
CA ASN A 171 8.82 -12.81 -1.25
C ASN A 171 7.87 -13.87 -0.68
N MET A 172 6.57 -13.62 -0.76
CA MET A 172 5.55 -14.57 -0.26
C MET A 172 5.60 -15.88 -1.06
N SER A 173 5.60 -15.81 -2.39
CA SER A 173 5.66 -16.98 -3.27
C SER A 173 6.95 -17.77 -3.09
N ALA A 174 8.05 -17.07 -2.91
CA ALA A 174 9.35 -17.68 -2.70
C ALA A 174 9.44 -18.40 -1.34
N ARG A 175 8.87 -17.84 -0.26
CA ARG A 175 8.81 -18.50 1.08
C ARG A 175 7.94 -19.75 1.09
N THR A 176 6.91 -19.81 0.27
CA THR A 176 6.01 -20.97 0.16
C THR A 176 6.56 -22.06 -0.78
N ASN A 177 7.60 -21.77 -1.55
CA ASN A 177 8.25 -22.73 -2.43
C ASN A 177 9.23 -23.61 -1.62
N PRO A 178 9.06 -24.96 -1.57
CA PRO A 178 9.89 -25.83 -0.76
C PRO A 178 11.38 -25.78 -1.11
N PHE A 179 11.73 -25.54 -2.39
CA PHE A 179 13.12 -25.47 -2.85
C PHE A 179 13.79 -24.14 -2.54
N LEU A 180 13.01 -23.07 -2.44
CA LEU A 180 13.51 -21.74 -2.13
C LEU A 180 13.40 -21.40 -0.65
N SER A 181 12.49 -22.01 0.10
CA SER A 181 12.23 -21.67 1.50
C SER A 181 13.47 -21.83 2.39
N ALA A 182 14.29 -22.83 2.15
CA ALA A 182 15.57 -23.03 2.86
C ALA A 182 16.63 -21.96 2.49
N ALA A 183 16.63 -21.51 1.22
CA ALA A 183 17.53 -20.46 0.73
C ALA A 183 17.01 -19.05 1.09
N ILE A 184 15.70 -18.88 1.19
CA ILE A 184 15.02 -17.58 1.34
C ILE A 184 14.91 -17.11 2.79
N SER A 185 15.09 -17.95 3.81
CA SER A 185 15.34 -17.43 5.16
C SER A 185 16.58 -16.52 5.20
N ALA A 186 17.50 -16.69 4.22
CA ALA A 186 18.63 -15.79 3.96
C ALA A 186 18.37 -14.73 2.85
N LEU A 187 17.33 -14.90 2.04
CA LEU A 187 17.11 -14.20 0.76
C LEU A 187 16.06 -13.07 0.82
N ALA A 188 15.76 -12.48 1.96
CA ALA A 188 14.77 -11.39 2.03
C ALA A 188 15.01 -10.36 0.92
N LEU A 189 14.22 -10.46 -0.15
CA LEU A 189 14.25 -9.48 -1.23
C LEU A 189 13.76 -8.15 -0.69
N ARG A 190 14.54 -7.10 -0.87
CA ARG A 190 14.18 -5.74 -0.44
C ARG A 190 13.93 -4.87 -1.66
N TYR A 191 12.81 -4.17 -1.66
CA TYR A 191 12.56 -3.11 -2.63
C TYR A 191 13.54 -1.95 -2.38
N ASN A 192 14.25 -1.54 -3.41
CA ASN A 192 15.17 -0.39 -3.34
C ASN A 192 14.55 0.84 -4.01
N SER A 193 14.14 0.71 -5.28
CA SER A 193 13.59 1.82 -6.05
C SER A 193 12.83 1.33 -7.29
N PHE A 194 12.10 2.25 -7.89
CA PHE A 194 11.59 2.14 -9.26
C PHE A 194 12.15 3.28 -10.08
N ASP A 195 12.83 2.99 -11.16
CA ASP A 195 13.41 3.98 -12.06
C ASP A 195 13.44 3.47 -13.50
N ASN A 196 13.12 4.36 -14.46
CA ASN A 196 13.16 4.10 -15.90
C ASN A 196 12.47 2.80 -16.34
N GLY A 197 11.35 2.46 -15.68
CA GLY A 197 10.57 1.26 -15.98
C GLY A 197 11.11 -0.02 -15.35
N SER A 198 12.16 0.04 -14.55
CA SER A 198 12.75 -1.10 -13.86
C SER A 198 12.51 -1.01 -12.35
N ILE A 199 12.12 -2.13 -11.75
CA ILE A 199 12.07 -2.31 -10.30
C ILE A 199 13.44 -2.82 -9.86
N TYR A 200 14.07 -2.12 -8.92
CA TYR A 200 15.34 -2.53 -8.33
C TYR A 200 15.09 -3.20 -6.98
N ILE A 201 15.59 -4.41 -6.83
CA ILE A 201 15.51 -5.18 -5.59
C ILE A 201 16.90 -5.65 -5.20
N SER A 202 17.22 -5.63 -3.91
CA SER A 202 18.44 -6.23 -3.39
C SER A 202 18.19 -7.60 -2.76
N SER A 203 19.20 -8.47 -2.84
CA SER A 203 19.11 -9.82 -2.32
C SER A 203 20.48 -10.36 -1.89
N LYS A 204 20.49 -11.17 -0.84
CA LYS A 204 21.66 -11.94 -0.40
C LYS A 204 21.76 -13.29 -1.14
N ILE A 205 21.52 -13.32 -2.45
CA ILE A 205 21.57 -14.56 -3.21
C ILE A 205 23.00 -15.09 -3.25
N GLU A 206 23.21 -16.28 -2.72
CA GLU A 206 24.37 -17.08 -3.09
C GLU A 206 24.26 -17.49 -4.56
N ASN A 207 25.39 -17.54 -5.25
CA ASN A 207 25.51 -17.57 -6.70
C ASN A 207 25.11 -18.92 -7.35
N ALA A 208 24.06 -19.59 -6.85
CA ALA A 208 23.56 -20.84 -7.40
C ALA A 208 22.62 -20.60 -8.58
N ASP A 209 22.99 -20.99 -9.79
CA ASP A 209 22.21 -20.81 -11.03
C ASP A 209 20.80 -21.41 -10.95
N SER A 210 20.63 -22.51 -10.20
CA SER A 210 19.32 -23.12 -9.97
C SER A 210 18.38 -22.20 -9.18
N ILE A 211 18.89 -21.47 -8.20
CA ILE A 211 18.12 -20.50 -7.39
C ILE A 211 17.74 -19.30 -8.27
N LYS A 212 18.70 -18.78 -9.05
CA LYS A 212 18.43 -17.66 -9.98
C LYS A 212 17.34 -18.02 -11.00
N LYS A 213 17.38 -19.22 -11.58
CA LYS A 213 16.39 -19.70 -12.54
C LYS A 213 15.00 -19.77 -11.90
N LEU A 214 14.87 -20.39 -10.72
CA LEU A 214 13.58 -20.55 -10.05
C LEU A 214 13.03 -19.22 -9.57
N LEU A 215 13.86 -18.35 -9.00
CA LEU A 215 13.48 -17.01 -8.60
C LEU A 215 13.06 -16.16 -9.81
N GLY A 216 13.79 -16.28 -10.93
CA GLY A 216 13.45 -15.60 -12.17
C GLY A 216 12.05 -15.98 -12.70
N GLN A 217 11.64 -17.25 -12.59
CA GLN A 217 10.31 -17.70 -12.95
C GLN A 217 9.22 -17.08 -12.06
N ILE A 218 9.44 -17.03 -10.74
CA ILE A 218 8.50 -16.38 -9.82
C ILE A 218 8.39 -14.88 -10.10
N ILE A 219 9.53 -14.21 -10.34
CA ILE A 219 9.55 -12.78 -10.70
C ILE A 219 8.75 -12.54 -11.98
N GLU A 220 8.99 -13.34 -13.02
CA GLU A 220 8.28 -13.22 -14.30
C GLU A 220 6.77 -13.39 -14.12
N GLU A 221 6.35 -14.41 -13.37
CA GLU A 221 4.94 -14.67 -13.09
C GLU A 221 4.29 -13.48 -12.38
N LYS A 222 4.88 -13.01 -11.26
CA LYS A 222 4.31 -11.92 -10.48
C LYS A 222 4.36 -10.58 -11.21
N LEU A 223 5.43 -10.31 -11.94
CA LEU A 223 5.55 -9.12 -12.77
C LEU A 223 4.42 -9.03 -13.79
N ASN A 224 4.20 -10.08 -14.57
CA ASN A 224 3.14 -10.12 -15.60
C ASN A 224 1.73 -10.08 -14.98
N GLU A 225 1.50 -10.79 -13.87
CA GLU A 225 0.23 -10.79 -13.15
C GLU A 225 -0.16 -9.36 -12.73
N TYR A 226 0.75 -8.63 -12.05
CA TYR A 226 0.44 -7.35 -11.46
C TYR A 226 0.43 -6.20 -12.45
N ILE A 227 1.27 -6.23 -13.49
CA ILE A 227 1.19 -5.29 -14.64
C ILE A 227 -0.19 -5.36 -15.28
N LYS A 228 -0.68 -6.57 -15.55
CA LYS A 228 -2.01 -6.79 -16.13
C LYS A 228 -3.13 -6.35 -15.17
N LYS A 229 -3.03 -6.73 -13.90
CA LYS A 229 -4.01 -6.41 -12.85
C LYS A 229 -4.22 -4.91 -12.66
N TYR A 230 -3.12 -4.13 -12.66
CA TYR A 230 -3.15 -2.68 -12.47
C TYR A 230 -3.09 -1.87 -13.78
N LYS A 231 -2.99 -2.54 -14.92
CA LYS A 231 -2.91 -1.93 -16.26
C LYS A 231 -1.75 -0.92 -16.38
N ILE A 232 -0.59 -1.26 -15.82
CA ILE A 232 0.59 -0.40 -15.80
C ILE A 232 1.58 -0.88 -16.85
N SER A 233 1.70 -0.14 -17.96
CA SER A 233 2.66 -0.45 -19.04
C SER A 233 4.05 0.17 -18.83
N SER A 234 4.19 1.04 -17.82
CA SER A 234 5.46 1.70 -17.49
C SER A 234 6.47 0.78 -16.81
N ILE A 235 6.02 -0.29 -16.13
CA ILE A 235 6.89 -1.29 -15.51
C ILE A 235 7.29 -2.33 -16.56
N LYS A 236 8.59 -2.44 -16.83
CA LYS A 236 9.16 -3.28 -17.90
C LYS A 236 9.98 -4.45 -17.40
N SER A 237 10.68 -4.28 -16.27
CA SER A 237 11.58 -5.31 -15.75
C SER A 237 11.76 -5.23 -14.22
N VAL A 238 12.33 -6.31 -13.69
CA VAL A 238 12.85 -6.38 -12.33
C VAL A 238 14.34 -6.68 -12.40
N LYS A 239 15.16 -5.84 -11.79
CA LYS A 239 16.61 -5.99 -11.64
C LYS A 239 16.95 -6.45 -10.24
N VAL A 240 17.55 -7.62 -10.13
CA VAL A 240 18.01 -8.18 -8.87
C VAL A 240 19.47 -7.79 -8.67
N LEU A 241 19.75 -7.05 -7.60
CA LEU A 241 21.06 -6.60 -7.21
C LEU A 241 21.59 -7.48 -6.06
N LEU A 242 22.88 -7.72 -6.05
CA LEU A 242 23.59 -8.27 -4.89
C LEU A 242 23.76 -7.19 -3.80
N ASP A 243 24.14 -7.58 -2.59
CA ASP A 243 24.46 -6.64 -1.52
C ASP A 243 25.62 -5.69 -1.89
N SER A 244 26.50 -6.10 -2.83
CA SER A 244 27.55 -5.25 -3.40
C SER A 244 27.01 -4.12 -4.30
N GLY A 245 25.73 -4.19 -4.70
CA GLY A 245 25.12 -3.31 -5.70
C GLY A 245 25.24 -3.80 -7.13
N ASP A 246 25.99 -4.89 -7.38
CA ASP A 246 26.15 -5.46 -8.71
C ASP A 246 24.86 -6.12 -9.20
N LEU A 247 24.59 -6.06 -10.51
CA LEU A 247 23.47 -6.73 -11.13
C LEU A 247 23.68 -8.26 -11.14
N ALA A 248 22.84 -8.98 -10.41
CA ALA A 248 22.84 -10.43 -10.43
C ALA A 248 22.14 -11.00 -11.68
N PHE A 249 20.95 -10.48 -11.98
CA PHE A 249 20.18 -10.79 -13.21
C PHE A 249 19.00 -9.82 -13.37
N GLU A 250 18.39 -9.84 -14.55
CA GLU A 250 17.21 -9.04 -14.90
C GLU A 250 16.12 -9.93 -15.50
N VAL A 251 14.87 -9.65 -15.16
CA VAL A 251 13.69 -10.34 -15.68
C VAL A 251 12.78 -9.31 -16.34
N PHE A 252 12.44 -9.54 -17.59
CA PHE A 252 11.57 -8.65 -18.37
C PHE A 252 10.11 -9.10 -18.31
N ALA A 253 9.20 -8.12 -18.32
CA ALA A 253 7.79 -8.39 -18.51
C ALA A 253 7.52 -8.93 -19.93
N LYS A 254 6.63 -9.90 -20.01
CA LYS A 254 6.08 -10.39 -21.29
C LYS A 254 4.73 -9.69 -21.52
N ILE A 255 4.78 -8.49 -22.09
CA ILE A 255 3.60 -7.66 -22.37
C ILE A 255 3.04 -8.02 -23.73
#